data_bfc9e36fd667121f99ca45ae14a43502
#
_entry.id   bfc9e36fd667121f99ca45ae14a43502
#
_cell.length_a   1.000
_cell.length_b   1.000
_cell.length_c   1.000
_cell.angle_alpha   90.00
_cell.angle_beta   90.00
_cell.angle_gamma   90.00
#
_symmetry.space_group_name_H-M   'P 1'
#
loop_
_entity.id
_entity.type
_entity.pdbx_description
1 polymer ?
#
loop_
_entity_poly.entity_id
_entity_poly.type
_entity_poly.pdbx_seq_one_letter_code
_entity_poly.pdbx_strand_id
1 'polypeptide(L)'
;MKKTMKATALFLAAGLLLTACGGKTDTAATSAAAESAKAGAETSAAETDTKKPSFVFVCTGQLGDKSFNDSANAGMEKIASDLGCEIKVIEIGRDQTKWEPTFQDLAEEGKYDVIISNGSSSAEVIEQVAEEFPDQKFVMFDSDMEEGKWPNLYAISYKQNEGSYLAGVLAALVTESKDMPNANEDKKIGFVGGSEHPIITDFLVGYIAGAKSVDPDIKVYVSYIGSWDDTAKGKETAIAQYNQGVDIIFPAAEQAGLGCVEAAAEMGKYIIGVDSDQAMLFSG
;
A
#
# COMPACT_ATOMS: atom_id res chain seq x y z
N MET A 1 -46.86 0.17 29.78
CA MET A 1 -47.30 -1.19 29.45
C MET A 1 -46.08 -2.04 29.16
N LYS A 2 -45.81 -2.96 30.04
CA LYS A 2 -44.70 -3.96 29.95
C LYS A 2 -45.06 -5.02 28.92
N LYS A 3 -44.13 -5.37 28.02
CA LYS A 3 -44.12 -6.71 27.38
C LYS A 3 -42.70 -7.23 27.34
N THR A 4 -42.46 -8.14 28.24
CA THR A 4 -41.34 -9.13 28.27
C THR A 4 -41.58 -10.18 27.21
N MET A 5 -40.55 -10.54 26.47
CA MET A 5 -40.52 -11.82 25.76
C MET A 5 -39.19 -12.56 25.97
N LYS A 6 -39.37 -13.81 26.26
CA LYS A 6 -38.45 -14.76 26.86
C LYS A 6 -37.42 -15.31 25.86
N ALA A 7 -36.26 -15.60 26.41
CA ALA A 7 -35.21 -16.46 25.83
C ALA A 7 -35.70 -17.91 25.67
N THR A 8 -35.26 -18.58 24.60
CA THR A 8 -35.24 -20.04 24.55
C THR A 8 -33.88 -20.48 24.04
N ALA A 9 -33.10 -21.02 24.94
CA ALA A 9 -31.88 -21.75 24.66
C ALA A 9 -32.23 -23.19 24.25
N LEU A 10 -31.57 -23.72 23.23
CA LEU A 10 -31.58 -25.16 22.94
C LEU A 10 -30.13 -25.65 22.85
N PHE A 11 -29.73 -26.38 23.86
CA PHE A 11 -28.53 -27.21 23.90
C PHE A 11 -28.78 -28.53 23.16
N LEU A 12 -27.86 -28.95 22.32
CA LEU A 12 -27.68 -30.38 22.03
C LEU A 12 -26.20 -30.72 22.04
N ALA A 13 -25.82 -31.54 22.99
CA ALA A 13 -24.50 -32.14 23.15
C ALA A 13 -24.55 -33.61 22.69
N ALA A 14 -23.42 -34.18 22.47
CA ALA A 14 -23.01 -35.58 22.33
C ALA A 14 -22.40 -35.88 20.95
N GLY A 15 -21.28 -36.56 20.82
CA GLY A 15 -20.42 -37.26 21.77
C GLY A 15 -19.16 -37.75 21.08
N LEU A 16 -18.13 -37.88 21.88
CA LEU A 16 -16.84 -38.49 21.60
C LEU A 16 -16.92 -39.97 21.23
N LEU A 17 -16.05 -40.44 20.33
CA LEU A 17 -15.43 -41.77 20.46
C LEU A 17 -13.99 -41.73 19.94
N LEU A 18 -13.07 -41.89 20.88
CA LEU A 18 -11.67 -42.28 20.71
C LEU A 18 -11.59 -43.80 20.48
N THR A 19 -10.74 -44.25 19.55
CA THR A 19 -10.02 -45.53 19.72
C THR A 19 -8.61 -45.39 19.11
N ALA A 20 -7.66 -45.61 19.99
CA ALA A 20 -6.25 -45.83 19.69
C ALA A 20 -5.96 -47.34 19.65
N CYS A 21 -4.94 -47.70 18.86
CA CYS A 21 -3.98 -48.81 19.04
C CYS A 21 -3.41 -49.14 17.65
N GLY A 22 -2.15 -49.07 17.31
CA GLY A 22 -0.97 -49.61 17.99
C GLY A 22 -0.58 -50.94 17.39
N GLY A 23 0.58 -51.04 16.69
CA GLY A 23 1.20 -52.33 16.36
C GLY A 23 2.05 -52.36 15.09
N LYS A 24 3.38 -52.33 15.28
CA LYS A 24 4.40 -52.72 14.31
C LYS A 24 4.34 -54.23 14.03
N THR A 25 4.64 -54.69 12.81
CA THR A 25 5.63 -55.78 12.57
C THR A 25 5.95 -55.91 11.08
N ASP A 26 7.24 -56.13 10.83
CA ASP A 26 7.86 -56.49 9.57
C ASP A 26 7.41 -57.86 9.04
N THR A 27 7.38 -58.13 7.77
CA THR A 27 8.20 -59.18 7.12
C THR A 27 8.01 -59.26 5.59
N ALA A 28 9.04 -59.67 4.97
CA ALA A 28 9.47 -59.76 3.60
C ALA A 28 8.70 -60.70 2.62
N ALA A 29 8.92 -60.35 1.35
CA ALA A 29 9.15 -61.21 0.18
C ALA A 29 8.00 -62.10 -0.39
N THR A 30 7.61 -61.93 -1.64
CA THR A 30 8.12 -62.75 -2.76
C THR A 30 7.49 -62.35 -4.10
N SER A 31 8.29 -62.44 -5.15
CA SER A 31 8.06 -62.22 -6.57
C SER A 31 6.91 -63.02 -7.19
N ALA A 32 6.23 -62.41 -8.18
CA ALA A 32 5.89 -63.13 -9.42
C ALA A 32 5.58 -62.09 -10.54
N ALA A 33 6.26 -62.30 -11.64
CA ALA A 33 6.11 -61.58 -12.89
C ALA A 33 4.82 -61.96 -13.61
N ALA A 34 4.22 -60.99 -14.29
CA ALA A 34 3.44 -61.25 -15.48
C ALA A 34 3.53 -60.05 -16.42
N GLU A 35 4.10 -60.28 -17.56
CA GLU A 35 4.20 -59.48 -18.77
C GLU A 35 2.82 -59.21 -19.37
N SER A 36 2.66 -58.03 -19.94
CA SER A 36 2.04 -57.75 -21.24
C SER A 36 1.01 -56.62 -21.20
N ALA A 37 1.32 -55.55 -21.81
CA ALA A 37 0.71 -54.93 -22.98
C ALA A 37 1.11 -53.44 -23.05
N LYS A 38 2.04 -53.11 -23.92
CA LYS A 38 2.25 -51.77 -24.47
C LYS A 38 1.00 -51.35 -25.24
N ALA A 39 0.32 -50.31 -24.75
CA ALA A 39 -0.47 -49.42 -25.60
C ALA A 39 0.08 -48.01 -25.37
N GLY A 40 0.83 -47.55 -26.33
CA GLY A 40 1.32 -46.18 -26.38
C GLY A 40 0.13 -45.24 -26.54
N ALA A 41 -0.09 -44.45 -25.52
CA ALA A 41 -0.76 -43.17 -25.63
C ALA A 41 0.33 -42.12 -25.48
N GLU A 42 0.95 -41.72 -26.58
CA GLU A 42 1.63 -40.44 -26.66
C GLU A 42 0.60 -39.36 -26.45
N THR A 43 0.45 -38.95 -25.20
CA THR A 43 -0.19 -37.68 -24.89
C THR A 43 0.82 -36.63 -25.27
N SER A 44 0.75 -36.16 -26.51
CA SER A 44 1.31 -34.90 -26.92
C SER A 44 0.74 -33.83 -25.94
N ALA A 45 1.49 -33.51 -24.92
CA ALA A 45 1.34 -32.26 -24.21
C ALA A 45 1.61 -31.18 -25.26
N ALA A 46 0.55 -30.64 -25.84
CA ALA A 46 0.67 -29.36 -26.52
C ALA A 46 1.22 -28.39 -25.47
N GLU A 47 2.49 -28.02 -25.60
CA GLU A 47 3.01 -26.80 -25.01
C GLU A 47 2.15 -25.69 -25.59
N THR A 48 1.12 -25.31 -24.87
CA THR A 48 0.50 -24.01 -25.08
C THR A 48 1.58 -23.02 -24.73
N ASP A 49 2.18 -22.45 -25.76
CA ASP A 49 3.02 -21.26 -25.64
C ASP A 49 2.12 -20.14 -25.08
N THR A 50 1.92 -20.17 -23.78
CA THR A 50 1.17 -19.14 -23.08
C THR A 50 2.09 -17.94 -23.03
N LYS A 51 1.88 -17.01 -23.99
CA LYS A 51 2.51 -15.69 -23.96
C LYS A 51 2.42 -15.16 -22.52
N LYS A 52 3.58 -14.93 -21.90
CA LYS A 52 3.63 -14.34 -20.58
C LYS A 52 3.04 -12.91 -20.64
N PRO A 53 2.28 -12.48 -19.64
CA PRO A 53 1.75 -11.14 -19.63
C PRO A 53 2.89 -10.11 -19.58
N SER A 54 2.63 -8.94 -20.13
CA SER A 54 3.55 -7.79 -20.12
C SER A 54 2.88 -6.59 -19.44
N PHE A 55 3.64 -5.90 -18.58
CA PHE A 55 3.13 -4.79 -17.80
C PHE A 55 4.01 -3.55 -18.00
N VAL A 56 3.38 -2.38 -18.01
CA VAL A 56 4.07 -1.11 -17.89
C VAL A 56 3.51 -0.33 -16.71
N PHE A 57 4.39 0.15 -15.85
CA PHE A 57 4.05 1.10 -14.79
C PHE A 57 4.45 2.50 -15.22
N VAL A 58 3.46 3.37 -15.33
CA VAL A 58 3.62 4.79 -15.63
C VAL A 58 3.59 5.55 -14.32
N CYS A 59 4.77 5.91 -13.83
CA CYS A 59 4.94 6.64 -12.59
C CYS A 59 4.73 8.14 -12.85
N THR A 60 3.70 8.73 -12.26
CA THR A 60 3.40 10.16 -12.35
C THR A 60 4.27 11.03 -11.43
N GLY A 61 5.19 10.42 -10.70
CA GLY A 61 6.24 11.03 -9.91
C GLY A 61 7.63 10.66 -10.41
N GLN A 62 8.53 10.40 -9.47
CA GLN A 62 9.90 9.95 -9.71
C GLN A 62 10.25 8.84 -8.73
N LEU A 63 11.11 7.91 -9.15
CA LEU A 63 11.73 6.94 -8.26
C LEU A 63 12.79 7.62 -7.39
N GLY A 64 13.15 6.98 -6.28
CA GLY A 64 14.10 7.51 -5.31
C GLY A 64 13.45 8.28 -4.17
N ASP A 65 12.13 8.27 -4.07
CA ASP A 65 11.37 8.89 -2.97
C ASP A 65 11.46 8.10 -1.65
N LYS A 66 12.01 6.89 -1.68
CA LYS A 66 12.10 5.95 -0.52
C LYS A 66 10.74 5.71 0.14
N SER A 67 9.67 5.82 -0.61
CA SER A 67 8.30 5.83 -0.14
C SER A 67 7.37 5.24 -1.20
N PHE A 68 6.37 5.99 -1.65
CA PHE A 68 5.25 5.58 -2.49
C PHE A 68 5.68 5.02 -3.86
N ASN A 69 6.49 5.78 -4.61
CA ASN A 69 6.91 5.37 -5.96
C ASN A 69 7.91 4.21 -5.94
N ASP A 70 8.84 4.21 -4.99
CA ASP A 70 9.79 3.10 -4.81
C ASP A 70 9.08 1.82 -4.36
N SER A 71 8.06 1.93 -3.50
CA SER A 71 7.22 0.81 -3.08
C SER A 71 6.44 0.22 -4.27
N ALA A 72 5.91 1.07 -5.13
CA ALA A 72 5.26 0.66 -6.37
C ALA A 72 6.22 -0.07 -7.32
N ASN A 73 7.42 0.47 -7.52
CA ASN A 73 8.44 -0.16 -8.33
C ASN A 73 8.85 -1.55 -7.79
N ALA A 74 9.01 -1.67 -6.47
CA ALA A 74 9.28 -2.97 -5.84
C ALA A 74 8.13 -3.97 -6.07
N GLY A 75 6.89 -3.50 -6.10
CA GLY A 75 5.72 -4.29 -6.50
C GLY A 75 5.82 -4.79 -7.94
N MET A 76 6.26 -3.95 -8.87
CA MET A 76 6.48 -4.34 -10.27
C MET A 76 7.60 -5.39 -10.41
N GLU A 77 8.71 -5.22 -9.70
CA GLU A 77 9.80 -6.21 -9.67
C GLU A 77 9.32 -7.56 -9.12
N LYS A 78 8.45 -7.52 -8.12
CA LYS A 78 7.81 -8.72 -7.57
C LYS A 78 6.89 -9.40 -8.59
N ILE A 79 6.07 -8.66 -9.33
CA ILE A 79 5.25 -9.18 -10.42
C ILE A 79 6.15 -9.89 -11.46
N ALA A 80 7.24 -9.23 -11.89
CA ALA A 80 8.19 -9.83 -12.83
C ALA A 80 8.76 -11.14 -12.33
N SER A 81 9.18 -11.18 -11.06
CA SER A 81 9.74 -12.37 -10.43
C SER A 81 8.72 -13.50 -10.29
N ASP A 82 7.52 -13.21 -9.77
CA ASP A 82 6.52 -14.22 -9.46
C ASP A 82 5.86 -14.81 -10.70
N LEU A 83 5.60 -13.99 -11.71
CA LEU A 83 4.98 -14.41 -12.97
C LEU A 83 5.98 -14.72 -14.08
N GLY A 84 7.25 -14.36 -13.88
CA GLY A 84 8.30 -14.47 -14.89
C GLY A 84 7.97 -13.71 -16.17
N CYS A 85 7.36 -12.53 -16.04
CA CYS A 85 6.86 -11.69 -17.11
C CYS A 85 7.77 -10.48 -17.38
N GLU A 86 7.52 -9.79 -18.50
CA GLU A 86 8.19 -8.54 -18.82
C GLU A 86 7.51 -7.39 -18.08
N ILE A 87 8.31 -6.53 -17.46
CA ILE A 87 7.86 -5.27 -16.91
C ILE A 87 8.63 -4.09 -17.51
N LYS A 88 8.00 -2.94 -17.55
CA LYS A 88 8.62 -1.65 -17.88
C LYS A 88 8.16 -0.62 -16.86
N VAL A 89 9.06 0.25 -16.43
CA VAL A 89 8.74 1.42 -15.63
C VAL A 89 9.09 2.67 -16.44
N ILE A 90 8.17 3.63 -16.47
CA ILE A 90 8.30 4.91 -17.17
C ILE A 90 7.99 6.03 -16.18
N GLU A 91 8.99 6.83 -15.87
CA GLU A 91 8.82 8.03 -15.04
C GLU A 91 8.43 9.22 -15.91
N ILE A 92 7.23 9.73 -15.77
CA ILE A 92 6.73 10.88 -16.55
C ILE A 92 6.73 12.19 -15.75
N GLY A 93 6.94 12.08 -14.43
CA GLY A 93 7.03 13.23 -13.53
C GLY A 93 5.71 13.99 -13.37
N ARG A 94 5.78 15.18 -12.75
CA ARG A 94 4.60 15.97 -12.37
C ARG A 94 4.10 16.92 -13.45
N ASP A 95 4.69 16.92 -14.64
CA ASP A 95 4.21 17.70 -15.78
C ASP A 95 2.97 17.05 -16.39
N GLN A 96 1.80 17.49 -15.94
CA GLN A 96 0.50 16.93 -16.34
C GLN A 96 0.25 17.00 -17.86
N THR A 97 0.92 17.90 -18.57
CA THR A 97 0.79 18.01 -20.03
C THR A 97 1.33 16.80 -20.78
N LYS A 98 2.13 15.96 -20.12
CA LYS A 98 2.70 14.73 -20.65
C LYS A 98 1.85 13.49 -20.35
N TRP A 99 0.93 13.58 -19.39
CA TRP A 99 0.24 12.39 -18.88
C TRP A 99 -0.67 11.78 -19.94
N GLU A 100 -1.64 12.53 -20.42
CA GLU A 100 -2.60 12.05 -21.43
C GLU A 100 -1.89 11.50 -22.69
N PRO A 101 -0.96 12.25 -23.35
CA PRO A 101 -0.26 11.72 -24.51
C PRO A 101 0.49 10.42 -24.23
N THR A 102 1.14 10.30 -23.05
CA THR A 102 1.89 9.08 -22.71
C THR A 102 0.97 7.86 -22.57
N PHE A 103 -0.18 8.02 -21.91
CA PHE A 103 -1.13 6.91 -21.75
C PHE A 103 -1.78 6.53 -23.08
N GLN A 104 -2.11 7.50 -23.93
CA GLN A 104 -2.64 7.27 -25.28
C GLN A 104 -1.62 6.53 -26.15
N ASP A 105 -0.37 7.00 -26.22
CA ASP A 105 0.71 6.37 -27.00
C ASP A 105 0.92 4.91 -26.60
N LEU A 106 0.92 4.61 -25.28
CA LEU A 106 1.09 3.25 -24.78
C LEU A 106 -0.11 2.35 -25.10
N ALA A 107 -1.32 2.90 -25.08
CA ALA A 107 -2.54 2.16 -25.44
C ALA A 107 -2.61 1.91 -26.95
N GLU A 108 -2.23 2.89 -27.79
CA GLU A 108 -2.16 2.73 -29.26
C GLU A 108 -1.08 1.72 -29.66
N GLU A 109 0.09 1.72 -28.99
CA GLU A 109 1.15 0.74 -29.24
C GLU A 109 0.68 -0.70 -29.03
N GLY A 110 -0.24 -0.93 -28.08
CA GLY A 110 -0.79 -2.24 -27.75
C GLY A 110 0.29 -3.26 -27.36
N LYS A 111 1.43 -2.79 -26.89
CA LYS A 111 2.59 -3.63 -26.55
C LYS A 111 2.42 -4.33 -25.21
N TYR A 112 1.81 -3.64 -24.26
CA TYR A 112 1.64 -4.14 -22.90
C TYR A 112 0.22 -4.65 -22.68
N ASP A 113 0.12 -5.81 -22.03
CA ASP A 113 -1.19 -6.38 -21.70
C ASP A 113 -1.92 -5.55 -20.64
N VAL A 114 -1.17 -4.85 -19.75
CA VAL A 114 -1.72 -3.98 -18.71
C VAL A 114 -0.87 -2.73 -18.55
N ILE A 115 -1.50 -1.58 -18.54
CA ILE A 115 -0.91 -0.28 -18.17
C ILE A 115 -1.31 0.01 -16.73
N ILE A 116 -0.32 0.23 -15.87
CA ILE A 116 -0.50 0.48 -14.42
C ILE A 116 -0.08 1.91 -14.13
N SER A 117 -0.82 2.61 -13.28
CA SER A 117 -0.42 3.92 -12.78
C SER A 117 -0.86 4.13 -11.32
N ASN A 118 -0.47 5.22 -10.73
CA ASN A 118 -0.62 5.52 -9.33
C ASN A 118 -1.12 6.94 -9.04
N GLY A 119 -1.81 7.05 -7.92
CA GLY A 119 -2.23 8.33 -7.34
C GLY A 119 -3.41 9.00 -8.04
N SER A 120 -4.36 9.52 -7.28
CA SER A 120 -5.61 10.08 -7.78
C SER A 120 -5.44 11.28 -8.71
N SER A 121 -4.25 11.91 -8.75
CA SER A 121 -4.03 13.09 -9.62
C SER A 121 -4.13 12.77 -11.11
N SER A 122 -3.88 11.54 -11.53
CA SER A 122 -3.99 11.09 -12.93
C SER A 122 -5.29 10.35 -13.24
N ALA A 123 -6.22 10.26 -12.29
CA ALA A 123 -7.44 9.49 -12.41
C ALA A 123 -8.29 9.90 -13.62
N GLU A 124 -8.57 11.20 -13.78
CA GLU A 124 -9.37 11.71 -14.92
C GLU A 124 -8.74 11.39 -16.27
N VAL A 125 -7.42 11.49 -16.37
CA VAL A 125 -6.69 11.17 -17.60
C VAL A 125 -6.82 9.69 -17.93
N ILE A 126 -6.63 8.82 -16.96
CA ILE A 126 -6.73 7.37 -17.17
C ILE A 126 -8.17 6.96 -17.49
N GLU A 127 -9.18 7.57 -16.86
CA GLU A 127 -10.58 7.33 -17.20
C GLU A 127 -10.86 7.65 -18.68
N GLN A 128 -10.39 8.81 -19.17
CA GLN A 128 -10.57 9.23 -20.57
C GLN A 128 -9.89 8.25 -21.52
N VAL A 129 -8.63 7.90 -21.25
CA VAL A 129 -7.90 6.96 -22.11
C VAL A 129 -8.51 5.56 -22.05
N ALA A 130 -9.03 5.10 -20.91
CA ALA A 130 -9.71 3.81 -20.80
C ALA A 130 -11.03 3.79 -21.61
N GLU A 131 -11.73 4.91 -21.73
CA GLU A 131 -12.91 5.04 -22.61
C GLU A 131 -12.54 4.98 -24.09
N GLU A 132 -11.43 5.63 -24.46
CA GLU A 132 -10.94 5.67 -25.85
C GLU A 132 -10.40 4.31 -26.32
N PHE A 133 -9.78 3.54 -25.41
CA PHE A 133 -9.12 2.27 -25.68
C PHE A 133 -9.76 1.10 -24.91
N PRO A 134 -10.98 0.67 -25.25
CA PRO A 134 -11.73 -0.31 -24.46
C PRO A 134 -11.11 -1.71 -24.42
N ASP A 135 -10.22 -2.05 -25.36
CA ASP A 135 -9.53 -3.33 -25.41
C ASP A 135 -8.22 -3.33 -24.57
N GLN A 136 -7.69 -2.15 -24.23
CA GLN A 136 -6.51 -2.01 -23.35
C GLN A 136 -6.94 -2.11 -21.89
N LYS A 137 -6.19 -2.87 -21.09
CA LYS A 137 -6.43 -3.00 -19.65
C LYS A 137 -5.60 -1.99 -18.86
N PHE A 138 -6.23 -1.38 -17.88
CA PHE A 138 -5.62 -0.41 -16.98
C PHE A 138 -5.78 -0.85 -15.53
N VAL A 139 -4.78 -0.56 -14.71
CA VAL A 139 -4.83 -0.66 -13.26
C VAL A 139 -4.39 0.68 -12.68
N MET A 140 -5.20 1.21 -11.80
CA MET A 140 -4.92 2.42 -11.05
C MET A 140 -4.94 2.12 -9.57
N PHE A 141 -3.85 2.36 -8.86
CA PHE A 141 -3.82 2.18 -7.41
C PHE A 141 -3.65 3.51 -6.67
N ASP A 142 -4.03 3.50 -5.40
CA ASP A 142 -4.12 4.67 -4.54
C ASP A 142 -5.02 5.74 -5.17
N SER A 143 -6.23 5.32 -5.52
CA SER A 143 -7.20 6.13 -6.22
C SER A 143 -8.60 5.92 -5.64
N ASP A 144 -9.37 7.00 -5.57
CA ASP A 144 -10.76 7.07 -5.16
C ASP A 144 -11.75 6.99 -6.34
N MET A 145 -11.29 6.44 -7.49
CA MET A 145 -12.11 6.26 -8.68
C MET A 145 -13.32 5.36 -8.40
N GLU A 146 -14.43 5.62 -9.09
CA GLU A 146 -15.64 4.81 -9.00
C GLU A 146 -15.40 3.40 -9.55
N GLU A 147 -15.52 2.40 -8.67
CA GLU A 147 -15.30 1.00 -9.04
C GLU A 147 -16.32 0.53 -10.09
N GLY A 148 -15.83 -0.15 -11.12
CA GLY A 148 -16.67 -0.76 -12.15
C GLY A 148 -17.27 0.21 -13.17
N LYS A 149 -16.95 1.50 -13.14
CA LYS A 149 -17.37 2.48 -14.14
C LYS A 149 -16.84 2.14 -15.53
N TRP A 150 -15.61 1.68 -15.62
CA TRP A 150 -14.94 1.28 -16.85
C TRP A 150 -14.61 -0.21 -16.79
N PRO A 151 -15.08 -1.05 -17.73
CA PRO A 151 -14.87 -2.51 -17.68
C PRO A 151 -13.42 -2.95 -17.87
N ASN A 152 -12.58 -2.08 -18.42
CA ASN A 152 -11.16 -2.30 -18.68
C ASN A 152 -10.23 -1.58 -17.70
N LEU A 153 -10.77 -0.89 -16.70
CA LEU A 153 -10.01 -0.16 -15.67
C LEU A 153 -10.32 -0.73 -14.29
N TYR A 154 -9.29 -1.24 -13.62
CA TYR A 154 -9.35 -1.74 -12.25
C TYR A 154 -8.74 -0.71 -11.30
N ALA A 155 -9.56 -0.16 -10.41
CA ALA A 155 -9.14 0.79 -9.39
C ALA A 155 -8.88 0.08 -8.05
N ILE A 156 -7.81 0.48 -7.37
CA ILE A 156 -7.43 -0.04 -6.04
C ILE A 156 -7.35 1.14 -5.08
N SER A 157 -8.12 1.11 -4.03
CA SER A 157 -8.05 2.04 -2.91
C SER A 157 -7.56 1.31 -1.65
N TYR A 158 -6.98 2.07 -0.74
CA TYR A 158 -6.47 1.55 0.52
C TYR A 158 -7.23 2.14 1.70
N LYS A 159 -7.14 1.48 2.85
CA LYS A 159 -7.67 1.98 4.11
C LYS A 159 -6.59 2.74 4.90
N GLN A 160 -6.06 3.78 4.30
CA GLN A 160 -5.00 4.59 4.87
C GLN A 160 -5.38 5.22 6.21
N ASN A 161 -6.65 5.48 6.42
CA ASN A 161 -7.18 5.96 7.70
C ASN A 161 -6.99 4.94 8.84
N GLU A 162 -7.06 3.63 8.57
CA GLU A 162 -6.83 2.60 9.58
C GLU A 162 -5.35 2.56 10.00
N GLY A 163 -4.43 2.58 9.03
CA GLY A 163 -2.99 2.65 9.29
C GLY A 163 -2.59 3.95 10.01
N SER A 164 -3.14 5.07 9.56
CA SER A 164 -2.89 6.39 10.16
C SER A 164 -3.45 6.49 11.59
N TYR A 165 -4.55 5.80 11.90
CA TYR A 165 -5.05 5.71 13.26
C TYR A 165 -3.98 5.13 14.20
N LEU A 166 -3.32 4.05 13.79
CA LEU A 166 -2.24 3.46 14.58
C LEU A 166 -1.03 4.39 14.70
N ALA A 167 -0.70 5.12 13.62
CA ALA A 167 0.33 6.16 13.66
C ALA A 167 -0.02 7.28 14.65
N GLY A 168 -1.28 7.69 14.69
CA GLY A 168 -1.77 8.67 15.66
C GLY A 168 -1.69 8.21 17.11
N VAL A 169 -2.07 6.95 17.37
CA VAL A 169 -1.90 6.31 18.69
C VAL A 169 -0.42 6.32 19.10
N LEU A 170 0.47 5.89 18.19
CA LEU A 170 1.91 5.88 18.45
C LEU A 170 2.44 7.29 18.74
N ALA A 171 2.07 8.27 17.95
CA ALA A 171 2.51 9.65 18.14
C ALA A 171 2.09 10.22 19.50
N ALA A 172 0.87 9.94 19.93
CA ALA A 172 0.36 10.34 21.22
C ALA A 172 1.15 9.70 22.37
N LEU A 173 1.39 8.38 22.28
CA LEU A 173 2.18 7.66 23.29
C LEU A 173 3.63 8.17 23.35
N VAL A 174 4.23 8.53 22.21
CA VAL A 174 5.59 9.08 22.17
C VAL A 174 5.64 10.44 22.85
N THR A 175 4.74 11.38 22.49
CA THR A 175 4.77 12.74 23.04
C THR A 175 4.43 12.79 24.55
N GLU A 176 3.71 11.80 25.07
CA GLU A 176 3.37 11.70 26.50
C GLU A 176 4.37 10.89 27.32
N SER A 177 5.27 10.20 26.66
CA SER A 177 6.21 9.32 27.34
C SER A 177 7.35 10.09 28.02
N LYS A 178 7.54 9.85 29.32
CA LYS A 178 8.68 10.39 30.08
C LYS A 178 9.99 9.68 29.76
N ASP A 179 9.92 8.53 29.10
CA ASP A 179 11.10 7.74 28.73
C ASP A 179 11.63 8.15 27.34
N MET A 180 10.92 9.02 26.63
CA MET A 180 11.32 9.54 25.32
C MET A 180 12.08 10.88 25.51
N PRO A 181 13.43 10.88 25.35
CA PRO A 181 14.27 12.00 25.81
C PRO A 181 14.03 13.32 25.07
N ASN A 182 13.46 13.26 23.86
CA ASN A 182 13.21 14.44 23.03
C ASN A 182 11.73 14.85 22.98
N ALA A 183 10.87 14.18 23.76
CA ALA A 183 9.51 14.60 23.99
C ALA A 183 9.44 15.71 25.05
N ASN A 184 8.46 16.59 24.93
CA ASN A 184 8.20 17.66 25.90
C ASN A 184 6.79 17.51 26.50
N GLU A 185 6.45 18.35 27.48
CA GLU A 185 5.16 18.26 28.17
C GLU A 185 3.99 18.93 27.42
N ASP A 186 4.23 19.48 26.22
CA ASP A 186 3.26 20.29 25.47
C ASP A 186 2.15 19.47 24.79
N LYS A 187 2.33 18.14 24.68
CA LYS A 187 1.40 17.20 24.03
C LYS A 187 1.03 17.62 22.61
N LYS A 188 2.05 17.93 21.81
CA LYS A 188 1.91 18.39 20.43
C LYS A 188 2.51 17.38 19.47
N ILE A 189 1.70 16.97 18.51
CA ILE A 189 2.11 16.11 17.40
C ILE A 189 1.83 16.80 16.07
N GLY A 190 2.51 16.39 15.01
CA GLY A 190 2.42 16.99 13.69
C GLY A 190 1.94 16.03 12.62
N PHE A 191 1.24 16.58 11.65
CA PHE A 191 0.94 15.95 10.38
C PHE A 191 1.39 16.88 9.26
N VAL A 192 2.10 16.35 8.25
CA VAL A 192 2.53 17.11 7.09
C VAL A 192 2.08 16.38 5.84
N GLY A 193 1.10 16.95 5.11
CA GLY A 193 0.64 16.45 3.82
C GLY A 193 1.42 17.05 2.65
N GLY A 194 1.60 16.30 1.57
CA GLY A 194 2.19 16.83 0.33
C GLY A 194 1.28 17.89 -0.29
N SER A 195 0.00 17.59 -0.39
CA SER A 195 -1.04 18.50 -0.88
C SER A 195 -2.36 18.23 -0.15
N GLU A 196 -3.27 19.19 -0.18
CA GLU A 196 -4.64 18.98 0.30
C GLU A 196 -5.41 18.16 -0.74
N HIS A 197 -5.65 16.88 -0.42
CA HIS A 197 -6.23 15.90 -1.31
C HIS A 197 -7.09 14.91 -0.52
N PRO A 198 -8.17 14.31 -1.07
CA PRO A 198 -9.05 13.37 -0.36
C PRO A 198 -8.29 12.24 0.35
N ILE A 199 -7.36 11.57 -0.34
CA ILE A 199 -6.55 10.50 0.24
C ILE A 199 -5.71 11.00 1.41
N ILE A 200 -5.10 12.19 1.30
CA ILE A 200 -4.33 12.78 2.40
C ILE A 200 -5.23 13.21 3.55
N THR A 201 -6.46 13.60 3.26
CA THR A 201 -7.48 13.87 4.28
C THR A 201 -7.84 12.60 5.06
N ASP A 202 -7.93 11.45 4.40
CA ASP A 202 -8.15 10.16 5.06
C ASP A 202 -7.01 9.80 6.02
N PHE A 203 -5.74 9.99 5.59
CA PHE A 203 -4.59 9.86 6.48
C PHE A 203 -4.74 10.77 7.72
N LEU A 204 -5.04 12.04 7.51
CA LEU A 204 -5.18 13.03 8.57
C LEU A 204 -6.30 12.66 9.56
N VAL A 205 -7.48 12.28 9.05
CA VAL A 205 -8.63 11.92 9.90
C VAL A 205 -8.30 10.71 10.77
N GLY A 206 -7.68 9.68 10.20
CA GLY A 206 -7.23 8.52 10.96
C GLY A 206 -6.21 8.90 12.03
N TYR A 207 -5.20 9.69 11.67
CA TYR A 207 -4.15 10.15 12.59
C TYR A 207 -4.71 10.93 13.78
N ILE A 208 -5.60 11.90 13.53
CA ILE A 208 -6.27 12.68 14.57
C ILE A 208 -7.11 11.77 15.47
N ALA A 209 -7.89 10.87 14.89
CA ALA A 209 -8.74 9.96 15.65
C ALA A 209 -7.92 9.03 16.56
N GLY A 210 -6.81 8.48 16.03
CA GLY A 210 -5.91 7.65 16.79
C GLY A 210 -5.25 8.39 17.96
N ALA A 211 -4.73 9.58 17.71
CA ALA A 211 -4.10 10.40 18.74
C ALA A 211 -5.09 10.76 19.85
N LYS A 212 -6.28 11.20 19.49
CA LYS A 212 -7.33 11.58 20.46
C LYS A 212 -7.95 10.39 21.20
N SER A 213 -7.76 9.18 20.73
CA SER A 213 -8.15 7.97 21.47
C SER A 213 -7.24 7.70 22.68
N VAL A 214 -6.01 8.22 22.65
CA VAL A 214 -5.04 8.16 23.76
C VAL A 214 -5.28 9.34 24.70
N ASP A 215 -5.21 10.55 24.17
CA ASP A 215 -5.47 11.79 24.93
C ASP A 215 -6.38 12.73 24.11
N PRO A 216 -7.64 13.01 24.58
CA PRO A 216 -8.54 13.93 23.88
C PRO A 216 -8.02 15.36 23.76
N ASP A 217 -7.11 15.78 24.65
CA ASP A 217 -6.56 17.14 24.70
C ASP A 217 -5.30 17.32 23.84
N ILE A 218 -4.83 16.24 23.19
CA ILE A 218 -3.65 16.29 22.32
C ILE A 218 -3.84 17.28 21.18
N LYS A 219 -2.81 18.06 20.89
CA LYS A 219 -2.85 19.07 19.81
C LYS A 219 -2.18 18.53 18.56
N VAL A 220 -2.93 18.45 17.48
CA VAL A 220 -2.43 18.03 16.17
C VAL A 220 -2.19 19.27 15.31
N TYR A 221 -0.93 19.50 14.95
CA TYR A 221 -0.54 20.56 14.02
C TYR A 221 -0.56 19.99 12.60
N VAL A 222 -1.29 20.68 11.70
CA VAL A 222 -1.47 20.22 10.32
C VAL A 222 -0.86 21.25 9.38
N SER A 223 -0.05 20.79 8.44
CA SER A 223 0.52 21.61 7.39
C SER A 223 0.51 20.86 6.06
N TYR A 224 0.43 21.60 4.96
CA TYR A 224 0.57 21.07 3.62
C TYR A 224 1.76 21.75 2.93
N ILE A 225 2.63 20.95 2.30
CA ILE A 225 3.80 21.44 1.59
C ILE A 225 3.37 22.18 0.32
N GLY A 226 2.30 21.69 -0.34
CA GLY A 226 1.84 22.17 -1.65
C GLY A 226 2.74 21.67 -2.79
N SER A 227 3.47 20.57 -2.55
CA SER A 227 4.32 19.87 -3.51
C SER A 227 4.53 18.43 -3.03
N TRP A 228 4.76 17.51 -3.98
CA TRP A 228 5.10 16.12 -3.72
C TRP A 228 6.61 15.84 -3.82
N ASP A 229 7.39 16.78 -4.37
CA ASP A 229 8.81 16.61 -4.70
C ASP A 229 9.74 17.69 -4.12
N ASP A 230 9.21 18.77 -3.57
CA ASP A 230 10.00 19.85 -2.98
C ASP A 230 10.47 19.50 -1.55
N THR A 231 11.60 18.79 -1.45
CA THR A 231 12.20 18.37 -0.18
C THR A 231 12.62 19.56 0.69
N ALA A 232 13.07 20.66 0.07
CA ALA A 232 13.47 21.86 0.82
C ALA A 232 12.27 22.47 1.55
N LYS A 233 11.14 22.61 0.85
CA LYS A 233 9.91 23.11 1.44
C LYS A 233 9.32 22.15 2.48
N GLY A 234 9.45 20.84 2.25
CA GLY A 234 9.12 19.80 3.24
C GLY A 234 9.89 19.97 4.54
N LYS A 235 11.20 20.19 4.43
CA LYS A 235 12.09 20.47 5.56
C LYS A 235 11.70 21.73 6.32
N GLU A 236 11.50 22.82 5.62
CA GLU A 236 11.05 24.10 6.22
C GLU A 236 9.72 23.94 6.95
N THR A 237 8.77 23.22 6.37
CA THR A 237 7.46 22.95 6.96
C THR A 237 7.58 22.17 8.25
N ALA A 238 8.40 21.11 8.29
CA ALA A 238 8.64 20.32 9.49
C ALA A 238 9.37 21.13 10.58
N ILE A 239 10.41 21.90 10.22
CA ILE A 239 11.13 22.80 11.14
C ILE A 239 10.15 23.79 11.80
N ALA A 240 9.21 24.35 11.02
CA ALA A 240 8.22 25.28 11.53
C ALA A 240 7.31 24.62 12.59
N GLN A 241 6.91 23.36 12.41
CA GLN A 241 6.12 22.62 13.39
C GLN A 241 6.95 22.26 14.64
N TYR A 242 8.19 21.78 14.48
CA TYR A 242 9.07 21.45 15.61
C TYR A 242 9.37 22.70 16.45
N ASN A 243 9.56 23.86 15.84
CA ASN A 243 9.72 25.14 16.55
C ASN A 243 8.48 25.59 17.33
N GLN A 244 7.30 25.05 17.01
CA GLN A 244 6.07 25.25 17.77
C GLN A 244 5.89 24.25 18.92
N GLY A 245 6.89 23.40 19.16
CA GLY A 245 6.91 22.43 20.24
C GLY A 245 6.33 21.07 19.86
N VAL A 246 6.17 20.77 18.58
CA VAL A 246 5.83 19.44 18.10
C VAL A 246 6.98 18.48 18.39
N ASP A 247 6.69 17.28 18.88
CA ASP A 247 7.70 16.27 19.22
C ASP A 247 7.90 15.25 18.11
N ILE A 248 6.82 14.90 17.42
CA ILE A 248 6.78 13.86 16.41
C ILE A 248 5.89 14.30 15.24
N ILE A 249 6.37 14.08 14.03
CA ILE A 249 5.62 14.37 12.78
C ILE A 249 5.34 13.08 12.03
N PHE A 250 4.16 12.99 11.42
CA PHE A 250 3.80 11.98 10.43
C PHE A 250 3.65 12.67 9.07
N PRO A 251 4.59 12.52 8.12
CA PRO A 251 4.50 13.05 6.78
C PRO A 251 3.82 12.06 5.83
N ALA A 252 2.84 12.53 5.07
CA ALA A 252 2.24 11.84 3.92
C ALA A 252 2.47 12.71 2.68
N ALA A 253 3.68 12.70 2.12
CA ALA A 253 4.15 13.70 1.18
C ALA A 253 5.18 13.21 0.16
N GLU A 254 5.25 11.92 -0.11
CA GLU A 254 6.18 11.31 -1.07
C GLU A 254 7.63 11.83 -0.90
N GLN A 255 8.29 12.23 -2.00
CA GLN A 255 9.67 12.74 -1.98
C GLN A 255 9.82 14.00 -1.11
N ALA A 256 8.84 14.91 -1.09
CA ALA A 256 8.89 16.08 -0.23
C ALA A 256 8.93 15.72 1.27
N GLY A 257 8.40 14.54 1.64
CA GLY A 257 8.48 13.98 3.00
C GLY A 257 9.90 13.67 3.46
N LEU A 258 10.84 13.42 2.55
CA LEU A 258 12.26 13.23 2.90
C LEU A 258 12.84 14.47 3.60
N GLY A 259 12.39 15.65 3.21
CA GLY A 259 12.75 16.89 3.90
C GLY A 259 12.28 16.92 5.36
N CYS A 260 11.12 16.32 5.66
CA CYS A 260 10.65 16.19 7.04
C CYS A 260 11.55 15.25 7.86
N VAL A 261 12.04 14.16 7.23
CA VAL A 261 13.00 13.23 7.87
C VAL A 261 14.31 13.94 8.21
N GLU A 262 14.84 14.73 7.25
CA GLU A 262 16.06 15.53 7.50
C GLU A 262 15.86 16.54 8.64
N ALA A 263 14.71 17.23 8.66
CA ALA A 263 14.39 18.17 9.75
C ALA A 263 14.32 17.47 11.11
N ALA A 264 13.72 16.29 11.17
CA ALA A 264 13.66 15.50 12.40
C ALA A 264 15.05 15.15 12.92
N ALA A 265 15.94 14.68 12.05
CA ALA A 265 17.32 14.33 12.37
C ALA A 265 18.10 15.55 12.86
N GLU A 266 18.03 16.70 12.17
CA GLU A 266 18.73 17.92 12.55
C GLU A 266 18.26 18.51 13.88
N MET A 267 16.97 18.40 14.18
CA MET A 267 16.38 18.96 15.39
C MET A 267 16.31 17.95 16.57
N GLY A 268 16.78 16.72 16.35
CA GLY A 268 16.70 15.66 17.34
C GLY A 268 15.25 15.35 17.75
N LYS A 269 14.34 15.36 16.79
CA LYS A 269 12.90 15.11 16.97
C LYS A 269 12.50 13.76 16.37
N TYR A 270 11.26 13.34 16.60
CA TYR A 270 10.75 12.08 16.12
C TYR A 270 9.97 12.25 14.81
N ILE A 271 9.96 11.18 14.02
CA ILE A 271 9.20 11.11 12.77
C ILE A 271 8.64 9.70 12.59
N ILE A 272 7.45 9.59 12.02
CA ILE A 272 6.85 8.31 11.63
C ILE A 272 7.02 8.19 10.12
N GLY A 273 7.61 7.08 9.65
CA GLY A 273 7.73 6.79 8.22
C GLY A 273 6.38 6.44 7.58
N VAL A 274 6.31 6.54 6.26
CA VAL A 274 5.13 6.21 5.44
C VAL A 274 5.51 5.28 4.30
N ASP A 275 4.56 4.46 3.81
CA ASP A 275 4.61 3.53 2.68
C ASP A 275 5.60 2.36 2.83
N SER A 276 6.74 2.57 3.46
CA SER A 276 7.78 1.55 3.67
C SER A 276 8.40 1.69 5.05
N ASP A 277 9.16 0.69 5.48
CA ASP A 277 10.00 0.81 6.69
C ASP A 277 11.19 1.74 6.41
N GLN A 278 10.93 3.03 6.48
CA GLN A 278 11.93 4.06 6.20
C GLN A 278 13.08 4.06 7.20
N ALA A 279 12.91 3.49 8.40
CA ALA A 279 14.01 3.34 9.37
C ALA A 279 15.14 2.45 8.82
N MET A 280 14.80 1.49 7.95
CA MET A 280 15.79 0.64 7.27
C MET A 280 16.53 1.37 6.14
N LEU A 281 15.98 2.47 5.65
CA LEU A 281 16.50 3.23 4.50
C LEU A 281 17.34 4.44 4.92
N PHE A 282 17.17 4.90 6.14
CA PHE A 282 17.93 5.99 6.73
C PHE A 282 18.82 5.42 7.83
N SER A 283 20.12 5.26 7.55
CA SER A 283 21.11 4.98 8.60
C SER A 283 21.30 6.22 9.43
N GLY A 284 20.60 6.28 10.55
CA GLY A 284 20.75 7.32 11.55
C GLY A 284 21.73 6.95 12.64
#